data_d7302bd37ebade23a6285a49ea2a7237
#
_entry.id   d7302bd37ebade23a6285a49ea2a7237
#
_cell.length_a   1.000
_cell.length_b   1.000
_cell.length_c   1.000
_cell.angle_alpha   90.00
_cell.angle_beta   90.00
_cell.angle_gamma   90.00
#
_symmetry.space_group_name_H-M   'P 1'
#
loop_
_entity.id
_entity.type
_entity.pdbx_description
1 polymer ?
#
loop_
_entity_poly.entity_id
_entity_poly.type
_entity_poly.pdbx_seq_one_letter_code
_entity_poly.pdbx_strand_id
1 'polypeptide(L)'
;MMHWFEGPLAAFDTETTGVDVEQDRIVSAALVAQDTTGGRVRVTRWLVNPGIPVPAGATEIHGLTDDHLQRNGRWPAPVMDEIARTLAEQCATGRPLVVMNAPFDLTLLDRELRRHRASSLAGYMADVPLRVVDPRVLDKHLDRYRKGRRTLTDLCRLYEVPLDGAHDAAADASASLELVRAICRRFSPRLERLSPAELHALQATWHAAQARGLEAWFAKSGTPEPVDPAWPLRPELPAAA
;
A
#
# COMPACT_ATOMS: atom_id res chain seq x y z
N MET A 1 -8.45 -10.52 26.23
CA MET A 1 -7.33 -10.65 25.27
C MET A 1 -7.40 -9.45 24.32
N MET A 2 -6.30 -8.78 24.05
CA MET A 2 -6.28 -7.64 23.11
C MET A 2 -6.37 -8.18 21.67
N HIS A 3 -7.24 -7.61 20.82
CA HIS A 3 -7.32 -8.02 19.43
C HIS A 3 -6.06 -7.64 18.67
N TRP A 4 -5.67 -8.40 17.66
CA TRP A 4 -4.45 -8.16 16.90
C TRP A 4 -4.39 -6.76 16.28
N PHE A 5 -5.52 -6.20 15.86
CA PHE A 5 -5.60 -4.86 15.26
C PHE A 5 -5.47 -3.70 16.26
N GLU A 6 -5.55 -3.97 17.56
CA GLU A 6 -5.25 -2.99 18.61
C GLU A 6 -3.76 -3.02 19.03
N GLY A 7 -3.05 -4.06 18.62
CA GLY A 7 -1.65 -4.28 18.87
C GLY A 7 -0.71 -3.58 17.86
N PRO A 8 0.53 -4.11 17.74
CA PRO A 8 1.53 -3.53 16.84
C PRO A 8 1.14 -3.64 15.37
N LEU A 9 1.15 -2.51 14.66
CA LEU A 9 0.95 -2.42 13.20
C LEU A 9 2.06 -1.56 12.60
N ALA A 10 2.35 -1.80 11.32
CA ALA A 10 3.11 -0.88 10.47
C ALA A 10 2.26 -0.53 9.24
N ALA A 11 2.41 0.67 8.69
CA ALA A 11 1.74 1.07 7.45
C ALA A 11 2.75 1.68 6.49
N PHE A 12 2.59 1.40 5.20
CA PHE A 12 3.46 1.86 4.13
C PHE A 12 2.63 2.51 3.03
N ASP A 13 3.14 3.61 2.49
CA ASP A 13 2.53 4.36 1.40
C ASP A 13 3.59 5.05 0.56
N THR A 14 3.29 5.35 -0.72
CA THR A 14 4.21 5.99 -1.67
C THR A 14 3.53 7.08 -2.49
N GLU A 15 4.27 8.18 -2.76
CA GLU A 15 3.95 9.12 -3.81
C GLU A 15 4.81 8.83 -5.05
N THR A 16 4.26 9.04 -6.22
CA THR A 16 4.82 8.50 -7.47
C THR A 16 4.71 9.47 -8.63
N THR A 17 5.47 9.24 -9.69
CA THR A 17 5.37 10.02 -10.94
C THR A 17 4.06 9.75 -11.72
N GLY A 18 3.33 8.68 -11.38
CA GLY A 18 2.09 8.29 -12.03
C GLY A 18 1.59 6.95 -11.52
N VAL A 19 0.68 6.31 -12.27
CA VAL A 19 -0.04 5.10 -11.83
C VAL A 19 0.37 3.81 -12.53
N ASP A 20 1.32 3.88 -13.45
CA ASP A 20 1.86 2.72 -14.16
C ASP A 20 3.02 2.11 -13.36
N VAL A 21 2.79 1.01 -12.67
CA VAL A 21 3.80 0.35 -11.83
C VAL A 21 5.04 -0.12 -12.61
N GLU A 22 4.96 -0.28 -13.92
CA GLU A 22 6.09 -0.70 -14.75
C GLU A 22 6.94 0.49 -15.24
N GLN A 23 6.34 1.67 -15.43
CA GLN A 23 6.99 2.84 -16.02
C GLN A 23 7.26 3.95 -14.99
N ASP A 24 6.42 4.10 -14.00
CA ASP A 24 6.52 5.18 -13.03
C ASP A 24 7.58 4.91 -11.95
N ARG A 25 7.84 5.94 -11.14
CA ARG A 25 8.89 5.97 -10.12
C ARG A 25 8.35 6.44 -8.79
N ILE A 26 8.93 5.95 -7.71
CA ILE A 26 8.69 6.49 -6.37
C ILE A 26 9.40 7.84 -6.23
N VAL A 27 8.68 8.87 -5.79
CA VAL A 27 9.22 10.20 -5.45
C VAL A 27 9.22 10.46 -3.94
N SER A 28 8.31 9.85 -3.21
CA SER A 28 8.29 9.85 -1.74
C SER A 28 7.78 8.52 -1.22
N ALA A 29 8.23 8.12 -0.06
CA ALA A 29 7.70 6.96 0.64
C ALA A 29 7.68 7.21 2.15
N ALA A 30 6.76 6.56 2.85
CA ALA A 30 6.72 6.59 4.30
C ALA A 30 6.37 5.24 4.91
N LEU A 31 7.01 4.95 6.04
CA LEU A 31 6.65 3.85 6.92
C LEU A 31 6.26 4.41 8.28
N VAL A 32 5.06 4.09 8.70
CA VAL A 32 4.52 4.44 10.01
C VAL A 32 4.42 3.17 10.85
N ALA A 33 4.99 3.16 12.04
CA ALA A 33 4.90 2.03 12.96
C ALA A 33 4.32 2.48 14.30
N GLN A 34 3.35 1.73 14.81
CA GLN A 34 2.69 2.00 16.07
C GLN A 34 2.55 0.71 16.89
N ASP A 35 2.90 0.76 18.17
CA ASP A 35 2.92 -0.43 19.04
C ASP A 35 1.53 -0.83 19.56
N THR A 36 0.65 0.14 19.77
CA THR A 36 -0.73 -0.07 20.20
C THR A 36 -1.59 1.11 19.75
N THR A 37 -2.90 0.92 19.72
CA THR A 37 -3.84 2.03 19.49
C THR A 37 -3.58 3.17 20.48
N GLY A 38 -3.45 4.39 19.97
CA GLY A 38 -3.13 5.58 20.79
C GLY A 38 -1.69 5.62 21.33
N GLY A 39 -0.90 4.60 21.06
CA GLY A 39 0.51 4.53 21.49
C GLY A 39 1.44 5.38 20.61
N ARG A 40 2.73 5.34 20.96
CA ARG A 40 3.75 6.10 20.25
C ARG A 40 3.81 5.70 18.76
N VAL A 41 3.78 6.70 17.90
CA VAL A 41 3.96 6.57 16.45
C VAL A 41 5.42 6.87 16.10
N ARG A 42 6.02 6.00 15.30
CA ARG A 42 7.32 6.23 14.65
C ARG A 42 7.09 6.38 13.15
N VAL A 43 7.61 7.44 12.59
CA VAL A 43 7.48 7.73 11.15
C VAL A 43 8.87 7.79 10.54
N THR A 44 9.10 6.98 9.52
CA THR A 44 10.28 7.06 8.65
C THR A 44 9.84 7.56 7.30
N ARG A 45 10.54 8.56 6.76
CA ARG A 45 10.23 9.18 5.46
C ARG A 45 11.44 9.09 4.54
N TRP A 46 11.17 8.92 3.27
CA TRP A 46 12.16 8.97 2.21
C TRP A 46 11.69 9.92 1.12
N LEU A 47 12.59 10.78 0.65
CA LEU A 47 12.40 11.62 -0.52
C LEU A 47 13.39 11.18 -1.58
N VAL A 48 12.88 10.92 -2.78
CA VAL A 48 13.64 10.31 -3.87
C VAL A 48 13.70 11.26 -5.06
N ASN A 49 14.89 11.46 -5.59
CA ASN A 49 15.03 12.04 -6.92
C ASN A 49 14.88 10.90 -7.95
N PRO A 50 13.77 10.83 -8.68
CA PRO A 50 13.48 9.68 -9.56
C PRO A 50 14.37 9.62 -10.81
N GLY A 51 15.13 10.69 -11.10
CA GLY A 51 15.96 10.81 -12.28
C GLY A 51 15.19 11.01 -13.59
N ILE A 52 13.88 11.16 -13.51
CA ILE A 52 12.98 11.48 -14.64
C ILE A 52 12.05 12.64 -14.23
N PRO A 53 11.49 13.40 -15.19
CA PRO A 53 10.52 14.45 -14.88
C PRO A 53 9.27 13.90 -14.23
N VAL A 54 8.74 14.65 -13.26
CA VAL A 54 7.43 14.39 -12.64
C VAL A 54 6.35 15.07 -13.48
N PRO A 55 5.37 14.33 -14.01
CA PRO A 55 4.26 14.93 -14.74
C PRO A 55 3.49 15.96 -13.89
N ALA A 56 3.01 17.03 -14.54
CA ALA A 56 2.29 18.10 -13.85
C ALA A 56 1.09 17.58 -13.05
N GLY A 57 0.34 16.61 -13.59
CA GLY A 57 -0.79 16.00 -12.87
C GLY A 57 -0.39 15.27 -11.59
N ALA A 58 0.78 14.65 -11.52
CA ALA A 58 1.29 14.05 -10.30
C ALA A 58 1.70 15.13 -9.29
N THR A 59 2.44 16.16 -9.77
CA THR A 59 2.82 17.31 -8.95
C THR A 59 1.60 18.04 -8.36
N GLU A 60 0.51 18.19 -9.12
CA GLU A 60 -0.74 18.78 -8.62
C GLU A 60 -1.38 17.98 -7.48
N ILE A 61 -1.15 16.65 -7.45
CA ILE A 61 -1.68 15.76 -6.42
C ILE A 61 -0.85 15.86 -5.14
N HIS A 62 0.46 15.59 -5.20
CA HIS A 62 1.32 15.46 -4.01
C HIS A 62 2.22 16.67 -3.73
N GLY A 63 2.24 17.69 -4.61
CA GLY A 63 2.99 18.93 -4.41
C GLY A 63 4.52 18.85 -4.60
N LEU A 64 5.07 17.67 -4.92
CA LEU A 64 6.52 17.48 -5.09
C LEU A 64 6.93 17.86 -6.51
N THR A 65 7.69 18.94 -6.66
CA THR A 65 8.19 19.43 -7.94
C THR A 65 9.55 18.83 -8.28
N ASP A 66 9.89 18.78 -9.58
CA ASP A 66 11.22 18.36 -10.04
C ASP A 66 12.36 19.10 -9.35
N ASP A 67 12.24 20.41 -9.23
CA ASP A 67 13.21 21.27 -8.58
C ASP A 67 13.40 20.92 -7.08
N HIS A 68 12.32 20.60 -6.38
CA HIS A 68 12.37 20.15 -5.00
C HIS A 68 13.06 18.78 -4.87
N LEU A 69 12.69 17.83 -5.74
CA LEU A 69 13.24 16.47 -5.75
C LEU A 69 14.70 16.43 -6.15
N GLN A 70 15.11 17.25 -7.12
CA GLN A 70 16.52 17.39 -7.53
C GLN A 70 17.41 17.93 -6.42
N ARG A 71 16.92 18.90 -5.63
CA ARG A 71 17.69 19.52 -4.55
C ARG A 71 17.73 18.73 -3.26
N ASN A 72 16.64 18.03 -2.93
CA ASN A 72 16.45 17.44 -1.61
C ASN A 72 16.29 15.92 -1.65
N GLY A 73 15.92 15.36 -2.79
CA GLY A 73 15.73 13.93 -2.97
C GLY A 73 17.06 13.18 -3.06
N ARG A 74 17.08 12.00 -2.50
CA ARG A 74 18.24 11.09 -2.58
C ARG A 74 18.13 10.20 -3.83
N TRP A 75 19.25 9.67 -4.31
CA TRP A 75 19.28 8.74 -5.43
C TRP A 75 18.49 7.45 -5.12
N PRO A 76 17.78 6.87 -6.13
CA PRO A 76 16.90 5.72 -5.91
C PRO A 76 17.60 4.50 -5.31
N ALA A 77 18.77 4.09 -5.84
CA ALA A 77 19.41 2.84 -5.44
C ALA A 77 19.61 2.66 -3.92
N PRO A 78 20.23 3.60 -3.17
CA PRO A 78 20.34 3.45 -1.72
C PRO A 78 19.00 3.57 -1.01
N VAL A 79 18.07 4.42 -1.51
CA VAL A 79 16.78 4.62 -0.86
C VAL A 79 15.89 3.39 -0.99
N MET A 80 15.83 2.75 -2.16
CA MET A 80 15.06 1.52 -2.34
C MET A 80 15.58 0.39 -1.44
N ASP A 81 16.91 0.28 -1.28
CA ASP A 81 17.53 -0.67 -0.34
C ASP A 81 17.07 -0.39 1.11
N GLU A 82 17.12 0.87 1.56
CA GLU A 82 16.68 1.26 2.90
C GLU A 82 15.19 0.97 3.12
N ILE A 83 14.32 1.32 2.18
CA ILE A 83 12.88 1.05 2.26
C ILE A 83 12.66 -0.45 2.43
N ALA A 84 13.24 -1.27 1.55
CA ALA A 84 13.01 -2.72 1.58
C ALA A 84 13.53 -3.37 2.86
N ARG A 85 14.71 -2.96 3.35
CA ARG A 85 15.26 -3.43 4.64
C ARG A 85 14.36 -3.02 5.81
N THR A 86 13.93 -1.75 5.83
CA THR A 86 13.08 -1.25 6.92
C THR A 86 11.72 -1.98 6.94
N LEU A 87 11.14 -2.26 5.77
CA LEU A 87 9.93 -3.09 5.67
C LEU A 87 10.17 -4.51 6.20
N ALA A 88 11.27 -5.15 5.78
CA ALA A 88 11.63 -6.50 6.24
C ALA A 88 11.84 -6.53 7.77
N GLU A 89 12.54 -5.55 8.33
CA GLU A 89 12.73 -5.40 9.77
C GLU A 89 11.39 -5.29 10.52
N GLN A 90 10.45 -4.47 10.04
CA GLN A 90 9.14 -4.35 10.67
C GLN A 90 8.34 -5.66 10.56
N CYS A 91 8.34 -6.30 9.41
CA CYS A 91 7.69 -7.60 9.22
C CYS A 91 8.31 -8.71 10.08
N ALA A 92 9.64 -8.70 10.28
CA ALA A 92 10.35 -9.65 11.14
C ALA A 92 9.93 -9.55 12.62
N THR A 93 9.46 -8.39 13.08
CA THR A 93 8.88 -8.25 14.42
C THR A 93 7.50 -8.91 14.57
N GLY A 94 6.94 -9.45 13.48
CA GLY A 94 5.60 -10.03 13.45
C GLY A 94 4.48 -9.01 13.23
N ARG A 95 4.79 -7.73 12.99
CA ARG A 95 3.80 -6.68 12.70
C ARG A 95 3.11 -6.95 11.37
N PRO A 96 1.78 -6.89 11.29
CA PRO A 96 1.08 -6.77 10.03
C PRO A 96 1.46 -5.46 9.34
N LEU A 97 1.65 -5.52 8.02
CA LEU A 97 1.91 -4.36 7.17
C LEU A 97 0.62 -3.88 6.52
N VAL A 98 0.16 -2.71 6.89
CA VAL A 98 -1.01 -2.06 6.28
C VAL A 98 -0.56 -1.33 5.02
N VAL A 99 -1.21 -1.62 3.89
CA VAL A 99 -0.97 -0.92 2.62
C VAL A 99 -2.32 -0.74 1.92
N MET A 100 -2.70 0.51 1.68
CA MET A 100 -3.93 0.84 0.98
C MET A 100 -3.77 0.59 -0.53
N ASN A 101 -4.53 -0.35 -1.10
CA ASN A 101 -4.36 -0.77 -2.48
C ASN A 101 -2.97 -1.39 -2.74
N ALA A 102 -2.58 -2.32 -1.87
CA ALA A 102 -1.27 -2.94 -1.80
C ALA A 102 -0.63 -3.37 -3.14
N PRO A 103 -1.38 -3.85 -4.16
CA PRO A 103 -0.80 -4.19 -5.45
C PRO A 103 -0.14 -3.02 -6.18
N PHE A 104 -0.46 -1.78 -5.84
CA PHE A 104 0.20 -0.61 -6.42
C PHE A 104 1.56 -0.38 -5.77
N ASP A 105 1.59 -0.03 -4.49
CA ASP A 105 2.82 0.38 -3.80
C ASP A 105 3.87 -0.73 -3.72
N LEU A 106 3.44 -1.95 -3.40
CA LEU A 106 4.37 -3.07 -3.27
C LEU A 106 4.92 -3.53 -4.62
N THR A 107 4.12 -3.46 -5.70
CA THR A 107 4.61 -3.77 -7.03
C THR A 107 5.59 -2.70 -7.51
N LEU A 108 5.25 -1.43 -7.34
CA LEU A 108 6.14 -0.35 -7.75
C LEU A 108 7.48 -0.42 -7.00
N LEU A 109 7.46 -0.68 -5.69
CA LEU A 109 8.69 -0.89 -4.92
C LEU A 109 9.48 -2.10 -5.45
N ASP A 110 8.84 -3.21 -5.78
CA ASP A 110 9.51 -4.38 -6.38
C ASP A 110 10.16 -4.01 -7.72
N ARG A 111 9.47 -3.24 -8.58
CA ARG A 111 10.03 -2.77 -9.86
C ARG A 111 11.21 -1.81 -9.68
N GLU A 112 11.14 -0.91 -8.70
CA GLU A 112 12.23 -0.01 -8.34
C GLU A 112 13.47 -0.78 -7.81
N LEU A 113 13.26 -1.80 -6.98
CA LEU A 113 14.33 -2.68 -6.50
C LEU A 113 15.01 -3.43 -7.65
N ARG A 114 14.24 -3.97 -8.60
CA ARG A 114 14.78 -4.64 -9.78
C ARG A 114 15.58 -3.67 -10.65
N ARG A 115 15.06 -2.48 -10.86
CA ARG A 115 15.69 -1.45 -11.70
C ARG A 115 17.00 -0.93 -11.10
N HIS A 116 17.03 -0.71 -9.81
CA HIS A 116 18.13 -0.01 -9.14
C HIS A 116 19.06 -0.90 -8.31
N ARG A 117 18.62 -2.10 -7.94
CA ARG A 117 19.34 -3.00 -7.04
C ARG A 117 19.55 -4.41 -7.61
N ALA A 118 19.05 -4.70 -8.82
CA ALA A 118 19.02 -6.05 -9.41
C ALA A 118 18.49 -7.10 -8.41
N SER A 119 17.51 -6.71 -7.58
CA SER A 119 16.90 -7.51 -6.52
C SER A 119 15.39 -7.34 -6.55
N SER A 120 14.65 -8.12 -5.76
CA SER A 120 13.21 -8.06 -5.65
C SER A 120 12.78 -7.84 -4.21
N LEU A 121 11.55 -7.38 -4.00
CA LEU A 121 10.98 -7.30 -2.65
C LEU A 121 10.99 -8.66 -1.95
N ALA A 122 10.68 -9.73 -2.68
CA ALA A 122 10.76 -11.10 -2.16
C ALA A 122 12.16 -11.48 -1.69
N GLY A 123 13.21 -11.00 -2.39
CA GLY A 123 14.61 -11.22 -1.99
C GLY A 123 14.94 -10.57 -0.63
N TYR A 124 14.40 -9.38 -0.36
CA TYR A 124 14.58 -8.72 0.94
C TYR A 124 13.73 -9.35 2.06
N MET A 125 12.56 -9.89 1.71
CA MET A 125 11.70 -10.57 2.68
C MET A 125 12.22 -11.97 3.03
N ALA A 126 12.92 -12.66 2.12
CA ALA A 126 13.52 -13.98 2.31
C ALA A 126 12.68 -14.91 3.21
N ASP A 127 13.11 -15.08 4.49
CA ASP A 127 12.43 -15.92 5.48
C ASP A 127 11.40 -15.14 6.33
N VAL A 128 11.15 -13.87 6.03
CA VAL A 128 10.23 -13.01 6.78
C VAL A 128 8.82 -13.11 6.19
N PRO A 129 7.83 -13.61 6.93
CA PRO A 129 6.47 -13.74 6.41
C PRO A 129 5.82 -12.35 6.24
N LEU A 130 5.51 -12.00 5.01
CA LEU A 130 4.76 -10.78 4.67
C LEU A 130 3.27 -10.97 5.02
N ARG A 131 2.77 -10.20 5.98
CA ARG A 131 1.38 -10.23 6.44
C ARG A 131 0.73 -8.88 6.13
N VAL A 132 0.28 -8.72 4.89
CA VAL A 132 -0.35 -7.47 4.42
C VAL A 132 -1.81 -7.40 4.86
N VAL A 133 -2.24 -6.20 5.24
CA VAL A 133 -3.65 -5.85 5.48
C VAL A 133 -3.99 -4.65 4.62
N ASP A 134 -4.91 -4.84 3.66
CA ASP A 134 -5.34 -3.81 2.71
C ASP A 134 -6.75 -3.34 3.05
N PRO A 135 -6.93 -2.11 3.57
CA PRO A 135 -8.23 -1.61 3.97
C PRO A 135 -9.24 -1.53 2.81
N ARG A 136 -8.77 -1.34 1.56
CA ARG A 136 -9.64 -1.33 0.38
C ARG A 136 -10.23 -2.71 0.10
N VAL A 137 -9.41 -3.76 0.19
CA VAL A 137 -9.86 -5.15 0.00
C VAL A 137 -10.82 -5.55 1.12
N LEU A 138 -10.51 -5.17 2.37
CA LEU A 138 -11.36 -5.41 3.53
C LEU A 138 -12.73 -4.77 3.35
N ASP A 139 -12.80 -3.46 3.14
CA ASP A 139 -14.07 -2.75 2.98
C ASP A 139 -14.90 -3.33 1.84
N LYS A 140 -14.26 -3.61 0.70
CA LYS A 140 -14.97 -4.15 -0.47
C LYS A 140 -15.51 -5.57 -0.25
N HIS A 141 -14.89 -6.35 0.63
CA HIS A 141 -15.39 -7.68 1.00
C HIS A 141 -16.48 -7.61 2.06
N LEU A 142 -16.27 -6.81 3.11
CA LEU A 142 -17.13 -6.75 4.30
C LEU A 142 -18.41 -5.95 4.05
N ASP A 143 -18.32 -4.89 3.26
CA ASP A 143 -19.44 -4.02 2.85
C ASP A 143 -19.58 -4.00 1.32
N ARG A 144 -19.77 -5.18 0.75
CA ARG A 144 -19.75 -5.45 -0.69
C ARG A 144 -20.70 -4.57 -1.50
N TYR A 145 -21.88 -4.29 -0.96
CA TYR A 145 -22.96 -3.61 -1.69
C TYR A 145 -23.03 -2.11 -1.41
N ARG A 146 -22.11 -1.60 -0.59
CA ARG A 146 -22.02 -0.17 -0.32
C ARG A 146 -21.78 0.60 -1.63
N LYS A 147 -22.59 1.62 -1.85
CA LYS A 147 -22.43 2.57 -2.96
C LYS A 147 -21.27 3.54 -2.66
N GLY A 148 -20.71 4.11 -3.72
CA GLY A 148 -19.65 5.11 -3.65
C GLY A 148 -18.24 4.56 -3.86
N ARG A 149 -17.30 5.47 -3.92
CA ARG A 149 -15.88 5.18 -4.14
C ARG A 149 -15.24 4.54 -2.91
N ARG A 150 -14.05 3.97 -3.10
CA ARG A 150 -13.22 3.36 -2.05
C ARG A 150 -11.78 3.89 -2.13
N THR A 151 -11.65 5.20 -2.35
CA THR A 151 -10.36 5.89 -2.15
C THR A 151 -10.07 5.99 -0.66
N LEU A 152 -8.83 6.26 -0.28
CA LEU A 152 -8.47 6.47 1.12
C LEU A 152 -9.33 7.56 1.76
N THR A 153 -9.46 8.71 1.08
CA THR A 153 -10.30 9.84 1.53
C THR A 153 -11.77 9.45 1.74
N ASP A 154 -12.35 8.68 0.80
CA ASP A 154 -13.75 8.25 0.92
C ASP A 154 -13.95 7.28 2.09
N LEU A 155 -12.99 6.36 2.30
CA LEU A 155 -13.05 5.41 3.41
C LEU A 155 -12.78 6.10 4.75
N CYS A 156 -11.82 7.00 4.83
CA CYS A 156 -11.56 7.79 6.03
C CYS A 156 -12.82 8.57 6.46
N ARG A 157 -13.50 9.21 5.51
CA ARG A 157 -14.78 9.89 5.80
C ARG A 157 -15.86 8.92 6.29
N LEU A 158 -15.97 7.74 5.68
CA LEU A 158 -16.97 6.72 6.04
C LEU A 158 -16.75 6.16 7.43
N TYR A 159 -15.50 5.93 7.80
CA TYR A 159 -15.10 5.31 9.06
C TYR A 159 -14.70 6.34 10.14
N GLU A 160 -14.90 7.64 9.86
CA GLU A 160 -14.62 8.76 10.78
C GLU A 160 -13.14 8.79 11.22
N VAL A 161 -12.22 8.44 10.29
CA VAL A 161 -10.79 8.52 10.48
C VAL A 161 -10.28 9.88 10.01
N PRO A 162 -9.58 10.66 10.85
CA PRO A 162 -8.96 11.90 10.40
C PRO A 162 -7.94 11.67 9.29
N LEU A 163 -7.95 12.53 8.27
CA LEU A 163 -6.97 12.54 7.19
C LEU A 163 -6.58 14.01 6.93
N ASP A 164 -5.54 14.45 7.62
CA ASP A 164 -4.95 15.77 7.44
C ASP A 164 -3.73 15.64 6.53
N GLY A 165 -3.70 16.41 5.44
CA GLY A 165 -2.59 16.37 4.48
C GLY A 165 -2.64 15.15 3.54
N ALA A 166 -3.81 14.85 2.97
CA ALA A 166 -3.94 13.85 1.91
C ALA A 166 -2.90 14.08 0.80
N HIS A 167 -2.34 12.98 0.27
CA HIS A 167 -1.22 12.97 -0.68
C HIS A 167 0.15 13.41 -0.08
N ASP A 168 0.32 13.26 1.24
CA ASP A 168 1.61 13.08 1.91
C ASP A 168 1.71 11.61 2.34
N ALA A 169 2.72 10.89 1.86
CA ALA A 169 2.86 9.46 2.10
C ALA A 169 2.78 9.08 3.60
N ALA A 170 3.25 9.91 4.51
CA ALA A 170 3.19 9.61 5.94
C ALA A 170 1.80 9.88 6.53
N ALA A 171 1.08 10.88 6.03
CA ALA A 171 -0.31 11.14 6.40
C ALA A 171 -1.20 9.98 5.91
N ASP A 172 -1.02 9.56 4.66
CA ASP A 172 -1.80 8.49 4.03
C ASP A 172 -1.51 7.13 4.66
N ALA A 173 -0.25 6.81 4.98
CA ALA A 173 0.12 5.63 5.74
C ALA A 173 -0.51 5.63 7.15
N SER A 174 -0.46 6.78 7.85
CA SER A 174 -1.06 6.91 9.19
C SER A 174 -2.57 6.72 9.15
N ALA A 175 -3.25 7.36 8.19
CA ALA A 175 -4.68 7.22 7.99
C ALA A 175 -5.06 5.78 7.62
N SER A 176 -4.29 5.12 6.77
CA SER A 176 -4.50 3.71 6.39
C SER A 176 -4.41 2.77 7.59
N LEU A 177 -3.47 3.01 8.52
CA LEU A 177 -3.33 2.26 9.75
C LEU A 177 -4.58 2.41 10.64
N GLU A 178 -5.01 3.64 10.90
CA GLU A 178 -6.20 3.89 11.71
C GLU A 178 -7.48 3.41 11.00
N LEU A 179 -7.53 3.47 9.68
CA LEU A 179 -8.63 2.94 8.88
C LEU A 179 -8.78 1.42 9.05
N VAL A 180 -7.69 0.65 9.04
CA VAL A 180 -7.72 -0.79 9.33
C VAL A 180 -8.30 -1.04 10.72
N ARG A 181 -7.89 -0.28 11.74
CA ARG A 181 -8.44 -0.38 13.10
C ARG A 181 -9.94 -0.11 13.13
N ALA A 182 -10.39 0.97 12.48
CA ALA A 182 -11.80 1.35 12.41
C ALA A 182 -12.66 0.29 11.71
N ILE A 183 -12.17 -0.24 10.56
CA ILE A 183 -12.83 -1.35 9.85
C ILE A 183 -12.91 -2.59 10.75
N CYS A 184 -11.80 -2.97 11.39
CA CYS A 184 -11.75 -4.14 12.25
C CYS A 184 -12.68 -4.02 13.47
N ARG A 185 -12.78 -2.85 14.09
CA ARG A 185 -13.75 -2.60 15.18
C ARG A 185 -15.19 -2.75 14.68
N ARG A 186 -15.53 -2.13 13.56
CA ARG A 186 -16.87 -2.18 12.97
C ARG A 186 -17.32 -3.60 12.61
N PHE A 187 -16.39 -4.42 12.13
CA PHE A 187 -16.66 -5.80 11.70
C PHE A 187 -16.01 -6.86 12.62
N SER A 188 -15.75 -6.50 13.88
CA SER A 188 -15.07 -7.32 14.88
C SER A 188 -15.54 -8.79 14.90
N PRO A 189 -16.83 -9.12 14.90
CA PRO A 189 -17.27 -10.52 14.97
C PRO A 189 -16.74 -11.42 13.83
N ARG A 190 -16.32 -10.80 12.71
CA ARG A 190 -15.79 -11.51 11.54
C ARG A 190 -14.26 -11.56 11.52
N LEU A 191 -13.60 -10.55 12.09
CA LEU A 191 -12.16 -10.33 11.94
C LEU A 191 -11.34 -10.64 13.18
N GLU A 192 -11.91 -10.51 14.38
CA GLU A 192 -11.19 -10.67 15.65
C GLU A 192 -10.62 -12.08 15.88
N ARG A 193 -11.23 -13.09 15.25
CA ARG A 193 -10.82 -14.50 15.38
C ARG A 193 -9.75 -14.90 14.36
N LEU A 194 -9.53 -14.08 13.34
CA LEU A 194 -8.52 -14.33 12.32
C LEU A 194 -7.16 -13.83 12.80
N SER A 195 -6.13 -14.62 12.65
CA SER A 195 -4.77 -14.15 12.75
C SER A 195 -4.42 -13.26 11.54
N PRO A 196 -3.43 -12.38 11.63
CA PRO A 196 -2.95 -11.60 10.49
C PRO A 196 -2.51 -12.45 9.28
N ALA A 197 -2.00 -13.65 9.52
CA ALA A 197 -1.60 -14.58 8.46
C ALA A 197 -2.82 -15.16 7.72
N GLU A 198 -3.85 -15.58 8.45
CA GLU A 198 -5.12 -16.05 7.85
C GLU A 198 -5.81 -14.92 7.09
N LEU A 199 -5.83 -13.72 7.66
CA LEU A 199 -6.42 -12.55 7.01
C LEU A 199 -5.67 -12.19 5.73
N HIS A 200 -4.34 -12.24 5.72
CA HIS A 200 -3.55 -12.07 4.50
C HIS A 200 -3.95 -13.06 3.40
N ALA A 201 -4.02 -14.35 3.72
CA ALA A 201 -4.39 -15.40 2.75
C ALA A 201 -5.83 -15.21 2.22
N LEU A 202 -6.76 -14.83 3.09
CA LEU A 202 -8.15 -14.55 2.70
C LEU A 202 -8.24 -13.33 1.78
N GLN A 203 -7.48 -12.27 2.05
CA GLN A 203 -7.48 -11.07 1.21
C GLN A 203 -6.99 -11.35 -0.21
N ALA A 204 -6.02 -12.24 -0.42
CA ALA A 204 -5.62 -12.67 -1.75
C ALA A 204 -6.80 -13.29 -2.53
N THR A 205 -7.57 -14.15 -1.87
CA THR A 205 -8.78 -14.75 -2.45
C THR A 205 -9.87 -13.71 -2.72
N TRP A 206 -10.08 -12.78 -1.79
CA TRP A 206 -11.08 -11.71 -1.93
C TRP A 206 -10.72 -10.75 -3.04
N HIS A 207 -9.44 -10.34 -3.12
CA HIS A 207 -8.96 -9.46 -4.19
C HIS A 207 -9.15 -10.10 -5.56
N ALA A 208 -8.77 -11.37 -5.73
CA ALA A 208 -8.97 -12.10 -6.99
C ALA A 208 -10.45 -12.18 -7.38
N ALA A 209 -11.35 -12.38 -6.42
CA ALA A 209 -12.79 -12.38 -6.69
C ALA A 209 -13.31 -10.97 -7.05
N GLN A 210 -12.77 -9.92 -6.43
CA GLN A 210 -13.10 -8.52 -6.73
C GLN A 210 -12.60 -8.11 -8.11
N ALA A 211 -11.41 -8.54 -8.52
CA ALA A 211 -10.83 -8.32 -9.84
C ALA A 211 -11.70 -8.94 -10.92
N ARG A 212 -12.03 -10.23 -10.80
CA ARG A 212 -12.95 -10.92 -11.74
C ARG A 212 -14.32 -10.24 -11.83
N GLY A 213 -14.85 -9.75 -10.70
CA GLY A 213 -16.12 -9.02 -10.68
C GLY A 213 -16.05 -7.69 -11.42
N LEU A 214 -14.94 -6.99 -11.32
CA LEU A 214 -14.70 -5.71 -12.01
C LEU A 214 -14.50 -5.93 -13.51
N GLU A 215 -13.70 -6.94 -13.89
CA GLU A 215 -13.51 -7.33 -15.29
C GLU A 215 -14.82 -7.71 -15.98
N ALA A 216 -15.65 -8.50 -15.31
CA ALA A 216 -16.99 -8.86 -15.80
C ALA A 216 -17.91 -7.64 -15.94
N TRP A 217 -17.76 -6.63 -15.08
CA TRP A 217 -18.50 -5.37 -15.20
C TRP A 217 -18.02 -4.53 -16.40
N PHE A 218 -16.71 -4.41 -16.62
CA PHE A 218 -16.14 -3.73 -17.79
C PHE A 218 -16.61 -4.38 -19.09
N ALA A 219 -16.58 -5.71 -19.16
CA ALA A 219 -17.07 -6.45 -20.33
C ALA A 219 -18.55 -6.14 -20.64
N LYS A 220 -19.40 -6.09 -19.59
CA LYS A 220 -20.82 -5.73 -19.73
C LYS A 220 -21.06 -4.26 -20.11
N SER A 221 -20.15 -3.38 -19.71
CA SER A 221 -20.23 -1.93 -20.00
C SER A 221 -19.72 -1.58 -21.39
N GLY A 222 -19.29 -2.54 -22.19
CA GLY A 222 -18.79 -2.34 -23.54
C GLY A 222 -17.34 -1.82 -23.65
N THR A 223 -16.62 -1.79 -22.54
CA THR A 223 -15.21 -1.38 -22.45
C THR A 223 -14.41 -2.48 -21.76
N PRO A 224 -14.21 -3.66 -22.40
CA PRO A 224 -13.50 -4.77 -21.77
C PRO A 224 -12.07 -4.35 -21.42
N GLU A 225 -11.72 -4.47 -20.16
CA GLU A 225 -10.40 -4.16 -19.62
C GLU A 225 -9.97 -5.30 -18.69
N PRO A 226 -8.76 -5.87 -18.87
CA PRO A 226 -8.25 -6.90 -17.97
C PRO A 226 -7.94 -6.30 -16.60
N VAL A 227 -8.27 -7.02 -15.54
CA VAL A 227 -7.99 -6.62 -14.17
C VAL A 227 -7.11 -7.68 -13.52
N ASP A 228 -5.89 -7.28 -13.13
CA ASP A 228 -4.93 -8.20 -12.53
C ASP A 228 -5.48 -8.74 -11.18
N PRO A 229 -5.63 -10.05 -11.03
CA PRO A 229 -6.11 -10.68 -9.81
C PRO A 229 -5.02 -10.87 -8.74
N ALA A 230 -3.75 -10.58 -9.05
CA ALA A 230 -2.63 -10.80 -8.15
C ALA A 230 -2.65 -9.81 -6.97
N TRP A 231 -2.34 -10.33 -5.78
CA TRP A 231 -2.27 -9.56 -4.54
C TRP A 231 -1.34 -10.28 -3.54
N PRO A 232 -0.56 -9.59 -2.72
CA PRO A 232 -0.44 -8.14 -2.58
C PRO A 232 0.54 -7.51 -3.59
N LEU A 233 1.14 -8.31 -4.45
CA LEU A 233 2.16 -7.97 -5.43
C LEU A 233 1.76 -8.54 -6.79
N ARG A 234 1.93 -7.78 -7.86
CA ARG A 234 1.75 -8.27 -9.22
C ARG A 234 2.97 -9.09 -9.65
N PRO A 235 2.79 -10.18 -10.40
CA PRO A 235 3.90 -10.95 -10.94
C PRO A 235 4.75 -10.08 -11.88
N GLU A 236 5.99 -10.48 -12.08
CA GLU A 236 6.83 -9.88 -13.10
C GLU A 236 6.25 -10.15 -14.48
N LEU A 237 6.19 -9.11 -15.32
CA LEU A 237 5.82 -9.32 -16.71
C LEU A 237 6.94 -10.12 -17.39
N PRO A 238 6.60 -11.12 -18.22
CA PRO A 238 7.61 -11.81 -19.01
C PRO A 238 8.36 -10.79 -19.85
N ALA A 239 9.69 -10.92 -19.92
CA ALA A 239 10.50 -10.09 -20.80
C ALA A 239 9.90 -10.13 -22.22
N ALA A 240 9.69 -8.97 -22.82
CA ALA A 240 9.24 -8.91 -24.20
C ALA A 240 10.26 -9.67 -25.08
N ALA A 241 9.76 -10.69 -25.79
CA ALA A 241 10.57 -11.53 -26.66
C ALA A 241 11.07 -10.77 -27.89
#